data_055401cdd0b3751c8c4660ee221e8073
#
_entry.id   055401cdd0b3751c8c4660ee221e8073
#
_cell.length_a   1.000
_cell.length_b   1.000
_cell.length_c   1.000
_cell.angle_alpha   90.00
_cell.angle_beta   90.00
_cell.angle_gamma   90.00
#
_symmetry.space_group_name_H-M   'P 1'
#
loop_
_entity.id
_entity.type
_entity.pdbx_description
1 polymer ?
#
loop_
_entity_poly.entity_id
_entity_poly.type
_entity_poly.pdbx_seq_one_letter_code
_entity_poly.pdbx_strand_id
1 'polypeptide(L)'
;GNIADCRAAAKQAITGGAGLRKLKEIIASQGGDPLVCDDYSRLPSGEDAGVFKAEKDGFITGVDCSGYGRAAQILGAGRARQNDGIDYGAGILLLKKRGDTVKKGDIIARLFSNSHGGSEAVSILRESTFIGSQAPPARRLILGRIENEPAPRLKYGDF
;
A
#
# COMPACT_ATOMS: atom_id res chain seq x y z
N GLY A 1 -4.96 13.08 26.92
CA GLY A 1 -3.77 12.31 27.26
C GLY A 1 -2.56 12.79 26.46
N ASN A 2 -1.36 12.60 26.97
CA ASN A 2 -0.15 12.93 26.22
C ASN A 2 0.10 11.90 25.10
N ILE A 3 1.00 12.22 24.14
CA ILE A 3 1.31 11.36 22.99
C ILE A 3 1.88 9.99 23.43
N ALA A 4 2.66 9.94 24.52
CA ALA A 4 3.25 8.72 25.02
C ALA A 4 2.18 7.74 25.53
N ASP A 5 1.21 8.23 26.29
CA ASP A 5 0.10 7.41 26.80
C ASP A 5 -0.79 6.91 25.65
N CYS A 6 -1.10 7.77 24.68
CA CYS A 6 -1.87 7.38 23.50
C CYS A 6 -1.15 6.30 22.69
N ARG A 7 0.17 6.41 22.53
CA ARG A 7 1.00 5.41 21.85
C ARG A 7 1.01 4.08 22.60
N ALA A 8 1.15 4.12 23.93
CA ALA A 8 1.11 2.93 24.79
C ALA A 8 -0.24 2.23 24.68
N ALA A 9 -1.34 2.99 24.79
CA ALA A 9 -2.69 2.45 24.66
C ALA A 9 -2.94 1.82 23.27
N ALA A 10 -2.52 2.48 22.20
CA ALA A 10 -2.64 1.94 20.84
C ALA A 10 -1.83 0.65 20.68
N LYS A 11 -0.60 0.61 21.19
CA LYS A 11 0.23 -0.60 21.18
C LYS A 11 -0.45 -1.74 21.96
N GLN A 12 -0.96 -1.46 23.16
CA GLN A 12 -1.66 -2.44 23.98
C GLN A 12 -2.93 -2.97 23.29
N ALA A 13 -3.69 -2.13 22.60
CA ALA A 13 -4.87 -2.55 21.86
C ALA A 13 -4.51 -3.58 20.75
N ILE A 14 -3.36 -3.41 20.09
CA ILE A 14 -2.87 -4.34 19.07
C ILE A 14 -2.33 -5.62 19.72
N THR A 15 -1.35 -5.49 20.63
CA THR A 15 -0.64 -6.65 21.21
C THR A 15 -1.52 -7.49 22.16
N GLY A 16 -2.51 -6.87 22.81
CA GLY A 16 -3.48 -7.53 23.68
C GLY A 16 -4.70 -8.12 22.95
N GLY A 17 -4.73 -8.04 21.60
CA GLY A 17 -5.79 -8.60 20.78
C GLY A 17 -7.12 -7.84 20.79
N ALA A 18 -7.23 -6.73 21.50
CA ALA A 18 -8.46 -5.92 21.53
C ALA A 18 -8.80 -5.36 20.15
N GLY A 19 -7.78 -4.90 19.40
CA GLY A 19 -7.92 -4.41 18.03
C GLY A 19 -8.45 -5.50 17.10
N LEU A 20 -7.92 -6.73 17.19
CA LEU A 20 -8.39 -7.86 16.36
C LEU A 20 -9.84 -8.22 16.68
N ARG A 21 -10.22 -8.27 17.98
CA ARG A 21 -11.62 -8.51 18.34
C ARG A 21 -12.55 -7.45 17.76
N LYS A 22 -12.16 -6.18 17.85
CA LYS A 22 -12.94 -5.08 17.27
C LYS A 22 -13.03 -5.18 15.75
N LEU A 23 -11.96 -5.57 15.05
CA LEU A 23 -12.00 -5.80 13.61
C LEU A 23 -13.01 -6.89 13.24
N LYS A 24 -13.05 -8.01 13.98
CA LYS A 24 -14.05 -9.07 13.77
C LYS A 24 -15.49 -8.56 13.95
N GLU A 25 -15.74 -7.74 14.97
CA GLU A 25 -17.05 -7.13 15.18
C GLU A 25 -17.44 -6.20 14.02
N ILE A 26 -16.49 -5.40 13.50
CA ILE A 26 -16.72 -4.52 12.34
C ILE A 26 -17.06 -5.35 11.10
N ILE A 27 -16.27 -6.38 10.80
CA ILE A 27 -16.52 -7.27 9.65
C ILE A 27 -17.93 -7.89 9.75
N ALA A 28 -18.28 -8.45 10.91
CA ALA A 28 -19.58 -9.06 11.12
C ALA A 28 -20.73 -8.04 10.99
N SER A 29 -20.58 -6.84 11.54
CA SER A 29 -21.60 -5.77 11.45
C SER A 29 -21.83 -5.27 10.03
N GLN A 30 -20.83 -5.40 9.16
CA GLN A 30 -20.92 -5.06 7.73
C GLN A 30 -21.37 -6.25 6.85
N GLY A 31 -21.75 -7.38 7.45
CA GLY A 31 -22.21 -8.56 6.74
C GLY A 31 -21.10 -9.43 6.16
N GLY A 32 -19.84 -9.20 6.55
CA GLY A 32 -18.68 -10.01 6.16
C GLY A 32 -18.49 -11.24 7.09
N ASP A 33 -17.58 -12.14 6.70
CA ASP A 33 -17.20 -13.31 7.50
C ASP A 33 -16.03 -12.96 8.45
N PRO A 34 -16.23 -12.85 9.78
CA PRO A 34 -15.17 -12.51 10.72
C PRO A 34 -14.10 -13.63 10.86
N LEU A 35 -14.37 -14.85 10.40
CA LEU A 35 -13.41 -15.95 10.43
C LEU A 35 -12.20 -15.72 9.52
N VAL A 36 -12.29 -14.79 8.55
CA VAL A 36 -11.12 -14.37 7.74
C VAL A 36 -9.96 -13.84 8.59
N CYS A 37 -10.24 -13.39 9.82
CA CYS A 37 -9.20 -12.94 10.75
C CYS A 37 -8.40 -14.09 11.37
N ASP A 38 -8.93 -15.30 11.35
CA ASP A 38 -8.30 -16.51 11.92
C ASP A 38 -7.75 -17.41 10.81
N ASP A 39 -8.35 -17.36 9.62
CA ASP A 39 -8.03 -18.20 8.48
C ASP A 39 -8.04 -17.36 7.18
N TYR A 40 -6.86 -16.94 6.77
CA TYR A 40 -6.70 -16.11 5.55
C TYR A 40 -7.00 -16.86 4.25
N SER A 41 -7.08 -18.21 4.26
CA SER A 41 -7.47 -18.98 3.07
C SER A 41 -8.91 -18.72 2.63
N ARG A 42 -9.70 -18.10 3.50
CA ARG A 42 -11.08 -17.64 3.21
C ARG A 42 -11.14 -16.38 2.35
N LEU A 43 -10.02 -15.67 2.22
CA LEU A 43 -9.94 -14.49 1.35
C LEU A 43 -9.62 -14.91 -0.09
N PRO A 44 -10.18 -14.20 -1.08
CA PRO A 44 -9.75 -14.38 -2.46
C PRO A 44 -8.24 -14.22 -2.59
N SER A 45 -7.61 -15.11 -3.32
CA SER A 45 -6.17 -15.07 -3.61
C SER A 45 -5.94 -14.95 -5.11
N GLY A 46 -4.91 -14.22 -5.51
CA GLY A 46 -4.43 -14.17 -6.88
C GLY A 46 -3.22 -15.08 -7.08
N GLU A 47 -3.07 -15.57 -8.29
CA GLU A 47 -1.88 -16.30 -8.71
C GLU A 47 -0.69 -15.36 -8.88
N ASP A 48 0.55 -15.88 -8.84
CA ASP A 48 1.75 -15.08 -9.09
C ASP A 48 1.75 -14.61 -10.56
N ALA A 49 1.60 -13.32 -10.77
CA ALA A 49 1.58 -12.66 -12.07
C ALA A 49 2.93 -12.02 -12.43
N GLY A 50 3.96 -12.22 -11.59
CA GLY A 50 5.31 -11.76 -11.81
C GLY A 50 5.85 -10.81 -10.75
N VAL A 51 7.06 -10.32 -11.00
CA VAL A 51 7.78 -9.43 -10.10
C VAL A 51 8.33 -8.22 -10.83
N PHE A 52 8.28 -7.07 -10.18
CA PHE A 52 8.99 -5.88 -10.61
C PHE A 52 10.31 -5.75 -9.85
N LYS A 53 11.43 -5.64 -10.56
CA LYS A 53 12.78 -5.58 -10.00
C LYS A 53 13.46 -4.23 -10.31
N ALA A 54 14.35 -3.83 -9.40
CA ALA A 54 15.21 -2.67 -9.61
C ALA A 54 16.17 -2.89 -10.79
N GLU A 55 16.27 -1.90 -11.68
CA GLU A 55 17.13 -1.96 -12.86
C GLU A 55 18.55 -1.45 -12.59
N LYS A 56 18.75 -0.74 -11.49
CA LYS A 56 20.04 -0.19 -11.05
C LYS A 56 20.10 -0.08 -9.54
N ASP A 57 21.30 0.12 -9.02
CA ASP A 57 21.55 0.42 -7.62
C ASP A 57 21.11 1.86 -7.31
N GLY A 58 20.66 2.10 -6.07
CA GLY A 58 20.31 3.43 -5.59
C GLY A 58 19.25 3.42 -4.51
N PHE A 59 18.50 4.52 -4.47
CA PHE A 59 17.37 4.73 -3.56
C PHE A 59 16.10 4.94 -4.37
N ILE A 60 14.97 4.43 -3.92
CA ILE A 60 13.68 4.80 -4.50
C ILE A 60 13.39 6.25 -4.09
N THR A 61 13.50 7.18 -5.04
CA THR A 61 13.33 8.62 -4.80
C THR A 61 11.89 9.07 -4.91
N GLY A 62 11.06 8.32 -5.65
CA GLY A 62 9.65 8.60 -5.82
C GLY A 62 8.92 7.48 -6.55
N VAL A 63 7.60 7.56 -6.49
CA VAL A 63 6.68 6.73 -7.28
C VAL A 63 5.55 7.58 -7.83
N ASP A 64 5.12 7.30 -9.05
CA ASP A 64 3.86 7.82 -9.57
C ASP A 64 2.72 6.91 -9.13
N CYS A 65 1.92 7.39 -8.17
CA CYS A 65 0.80 6.64 -7.63
C CYS A 65 -0.28 6.35 -8.69
N SER A 66 -0.44 7.22 -9.69
CA SER A 66 -1.40 7.00 -10.78
C SER A 66 -1.00 5.82 -11.65
N GLY A 67 0.30 5.68 -11.93
CA GLY A 67 0.84 4.53 -12.65
C GLY A 67 0.66 3.22 -11.86
N TYR A 68 0.93 3.25 -10.55
CA TYR A 68 0.66 2.08 -9.69
C TYR A 68 -0.82 1.69 -9.67
N GLY A 69 -1.73 2.68 -9.63
CA GLY A 69 -3.18 2.45 -9.75
C GLY A 69 -3.57 1.79 -11.06
N ARG A 70 -3.01 2.28 -12.20
CA ARG A 70 -3.24 1.66 -13.52
C ARG A 70 -2.69 0.24 -13.59
N ALA A 71 -1.49 -0.01 -13.07
CA ALA A 71 -0.93 -1.36 -13.01
C ALA A 71 -1.82 -2.32 -12.22
N ALA A 72 -2.34 -1.90 -11.05
CA ALA A 72 -3.29 -2.69 -10.28
C ALA A 72 -4.60 -2.95 -11.04
N GLN A 73 -5.12 -1.95 -11.78
CA GLN A 73 -6.32 -2.10 -12.61
C GLN A 73 -6.12 -3.14 -13.72
N ILE A 74 -4.98 -3.13 -14.41
CA ILE A 74 -4.65 -4.10 -15.48
C ILE A 74 -4.55 -5.53 -14.93
N LEU A 75 -4.08 -5.69 -13.69
CA LEU A 75 -4.07 -7.00 -13.01
C LEU A 75 -5.47 -7.50 -12.63
N GLY A 76 -6.50 -6.65 -12.70
CA GLY A 76 -7.88 -6.99 -12.36
C GLY A 76 -8.39 -6.40 -11.05
N ALA A 77 -7.56 -5.68 -10.27
CA ALA A 77 -7.95 -5.08 -9.00
C ALA A 77 -8.85 -3.84 -9.15
N GLY A 78 -9.17 -3.42 -10.36
CA GLY A 78 -10.03 -2.28 -10.65
C GLY A 78 -10.80 -2.46 -11.95
N ARG A 79 -11.82 -1.62 -12.14
CA ARG A 79 -12.67 -1.62 -13.34
C ARG A 79 -12.10 -0.67 -14.40
N ALA A 80 -11.95 -1.14 -15.63
CA ALA A 80 -11.69 -0.29 -16.79
C ALA A 80 -13.00 0.25 -17.36
N ARG A 81 -14.09 -0.53 -17.27
CA ARG A 81 -15.45 -0.17 -17.74
C ARG A 81 -16.46 -0.41 -16.62
N GLN A 82 -17.58 0.27 -16.68
CA GLN A 82 -18.62 0.23 -15.63
C GLN A 82 -19.09 -1.20 -15.26
N ASN A 83 -19.13 -2.11 -16.23
CA ASN A 83 -19.62 -3.48 -16.05
C ASN A 83 -18.53 -4.52 -15.86
N ASP A 84 -17.25 -4.13 -15.79
CA ASP A 84 -16.16 -5.06 -15.57
C ASP A 84 -16.25 -5.64 -14.14
N GLY A 85 -15.94 -6.94 -14.02
CA GLY A 85 -15.74 -7.59 -12.73
C GLY A 85 -14.47 -7.09 -12.04
N ILE A 86 -14.41 -7.19 -10.71
CA ILE A 86 -13.20 -6.96 -9.93
C ILE A 86 -12.68 -8.32 -9.48
N ASP A 87 -11.40 -8.59 -9.76
CA ASP A 87 -10.68 -9.71 -9.16
C ASP A 87 -10.15 -9.27 -7.78
N TYR A 88 -10.79 -9.75 -6.73
CA TYR A 88 -10.41 -9.41 -5.35
C TYR A 88 -9.11 -10.09 -4.89
N GLY A 89 -8.59 -11.05 -5.66
CA GLY A 89 -7.28 -11.64 -5.45
C GLY A 89 -6.15 -10.90 -6.15
N ALA A 90 -6.48 -10.03 -7.13
CA ALA A 90 -5.48 -9.27 -7.87
C ALA A 90 -4.93 -8.10 -7.05
N GLY A 91 -3.65 -7.79 -7.26
CA GLY A 91 -3.03 -6.65 -6.60
C GLY A 91 -1.51 -6.61 -6.72
N ILE A 92 -0.93 -5.64 -6.04
CA ILE A 92 0.50 -5.39 -6.01
C ILE A 92 0.98 -5.34 -4.55
N LEU A 93 1.87 -6.26 -4.17
CA LEU A 93 2.53 -6.25 -2.87
C LEU A 93 3.84 -5.47 -2.97
N LEU A 94 3.89 -4.30 -2.38
CA LEU A 94 5.08 -3.46 -2.33
C LEU A 94 6.05 -3.97 -1.27
N LEU A 95 7.28 -4.30 -1.67
CA LEU A 95 8.37 -4.71 -0.78
C LEU A 95 9.36 -3.57 -0.54
N LYS A 96 9.39 -2.58 -1.42
CA LYS A 96 10.23 -1.40 -1.34
C LYS A 96 9.40 -0.14 -1.62
N LYS A 97 9.70 0.93 -0.93
CA LYS A 97 8.99 2.21 -1.03
C LYS A 97 9.99 3.38 -1.04
N ARG A 98 9.50 4.57 -1.25
CA ARG A 98 10.33 5.79 -1.26
C ARG A 98 11.21 5.87 0.00
N GLY A 99 12.50 6.08 -0.21
CA GLY A 99 13.55 6.12 0.80
C GLY A 99 14.33 4.81 0.96
N ASP A 100 13.79 3.69 0.50
CA ASP A 100 14.47 2.39 0.62
C ASP A 100 15.63 2.30 -0.37
N THR A 101 16.72 1.67 0.08
CA THR A 101 17.86 1.29 -0.76
C THR A 101 17.51 0.06 -1.59
N VAL A 102 17.93 0.06 -2.84
CA VAL A 102 17.81 -1.07 -3.76
C VAL A 102 19.11 -1.33 -4.49
N LYS A 103 19.37 -2.60 -4.77
CA LYS A 103 20.40 -3.06 -5.71
C LYS A 103 19.74 -3.55 -6.97
N LYS A 104 20.47 -3.49 -8.10
CA LYS A 104 20.01 -4.08 -9.36
C LYS A 104 19.59 -5.53 -9.15
N GLY A 105 18.35 -5.85 -9.54
CA GLY A 105 17.75 -7.17 -9.36
C GLY A 105 16.93 -7.35 -8.08
N ASP A 106 17.00 -6.44 -7.11
CA ASP A 106 16.14 -6.49 -5.92
C ASP A 106 14.67 -6.41 -6.31
N ILE A 107 13.82 -7.22 -5.68
CA ILE A 107 12.38 -7.19 -5.92
C ILE A 107 11.80 -5.96 -5.22
N ILE A 108 11.19 -5.07 -6.01
CA ILE A 108 10.47 -3.89 -5.54
C ILE A 108 9.01 -4.23 -5.24
N ALA A 109 8.38 -5.04 -6.11
CA ALA A 109 6.99 -5.44 -5.94
C ALA A 109 6.74 -6.85 -6.48
N ARG A 110 5.76 -7.55 -5.88
CA ARG A 110 5.16 -8.78 -6.40
C ARG A 110 3.77 -8.47 -6.92
N LEU A 111 3.40 -9.11 -8.02
CA LEU A 111 2.13 -8.90 -8.71
C LEU A 111 1.30 -10.18 -8.60
N PHE A 112 0.01 -10.00 -8.38
CA PHE A 112 -0.95 -11.10 -8.27
C PHE A 112 -2.13 -10.84 -9.19
N SER A 113 -2.61 -11.87 -9.90
CA SER A 113 -3.76 -11.78 -10.81
C SER A 113 -4.27 -13.17 -11.14
N ASN A 114 -5.58 -13.33 -11.28
CA ASN A 114 -6.20 -14.55 -11.84
C ASN A 114 -6.52 -14.39 -13.33
N SER A 115 -6.04 -13.30 -13.95
CA SER A 115 -6.19 -13.00 -15.37
C SER A 115 -4.83 -12.72 -16.02
N HIS A 116 -4.83 -11.97 -17.11
CA HIS A 116 -3.62 -11.56 -17.81
C HIS A 116 -3.14 -10.18 -17.34
N GLY A 117 -2.00 -9.70 -17.86
CA GLY A 117 -1.55 -8.33 -17.66
C GLY A 117 -0.29 -8.15 -16.82
N GLY A 118 0.31 -9.22 -16.30
CA GLY A 118 1.49 -9.13 -15.47
C GLY A 118 2.67 -8.41 -16.13
N SER A 119 3.00 -8.70 -17.37
CA SER A 119 4.09 -8.04 -18.11
C SER A 119 3.82 -6.56 -18.38
N GLU A 120 2.58 -6.21 -18.73
CA GLU A 120 2.17 -4.83 -18.95
C GLU A 120 2.20 -4.04 -17.63
N ALA A 121 1.68 -4.62 -16.55
CA ALA A 121 1.75 -4.02 -15.22
C ALA A 121 3.20 -3.76 -14.77
N VAL A 122 4.13 -4.72 -15.01
CA VAL A 122 5.57 -4.53 -14.74
C VAL A 122 6.15 -3.37 -15.54
N SER A 123 5.77 -3.20 -16.81
CA SER A 123 6.23 -2.07 -17.64
C SER A 123 5.77 -0.72 -17.06
N ILE A 124 4.50 -0.65 -16.65
CA ILE A 124 3.96 0.57 -16.02
C ILE A 124 4.67 0.86 -14.69
N LEU A 125 4.91 -0.15 -13.85
CA LEU A 125 5.63 0.03 -12.59
C LEU A 125 7.06 0.54 -12.80
N ARG A 126 7.73 0.07 -13.87
CA ARG A 126 9.06 0.54 -14.27
C ARG A 126 9.06 2.02 -14.60
N GLU A 127 8.12 2.48 -15.41
CA GLU A 127 7.97 3.88 -15.80
C GLU A 127 7.55 4.77 -14.62
N SER A 128 6.85 4.18 -13.64
CA SER A 128 6.27 4.87 -12.47
C SER A 128 7.18 4.87 -11.23
N THR A 129 8.38 4.25 -11.31
CA THR A 129 9.30 4.14 -10.17
C THR A 129 10.62 4.87 -10.47
N PHE A 130 10.96 5.84 -9.63
CA PHE A 130 12.16 6.64 -9.80
C PHE A 130 13.26 6.17 -8.84
N ILE A 131 14.42 5.80 -9.39
CA ILE A 131 15.61 5.39 -8.63
C ILE A 131 16.71 6.42 -8.86
N GLY A 132 17.23 7.00 -7.78
CA GLY A 132 18.31 7.98 -7.79
C GLY A 132 19.51 7.54 -6.96
N SER A 133 20.66 8.22 -7.12
CA SER A 133 21.90 7.91 -6.40
C SER A 133 21.92 8.42 -4.95
N GLN A 134 21.02 9.34 -4.60
CA GLN A 134 20.92 9.92 -3.27
C GLN A 134 19.59 9.58 -2.61
N ALA A 135 19.62 9.36 -1.30
CA ALA A 135 18.41 9.15 -0.52
C ALA A 135 17.54 10.43 -0.58
N PRO A 136 16.24 10.31 -0.84
CA PRO A 136 15.35 11.46 -0.80
C PRO A 136 15.21 11.95 0.65
N PRO A 137 14.94 13.26 0.86
CA PRO A 137 14.71 13.79 2.20
C PRO A 137 13.53 13.09 2.86
N ALA A 138 13.61 12.88 4.17
CA ALA A 138 12.51 12.31 4.95
C ALA A 138 11.28 13.23 4.87
N ARG A 139 10.11 12.64 4.60
CA ARG A 139 8.86 13.38 4.63
C ARG A 139 8.30 13.41 6.04
N ARG A 140 7.84 14.59 6.45
CA ARG A 140 7.09 14.73 7.70
C ARG A 140 5.70 14.10 7.51
N LEU A 141 5.38 13.06 8.31
CA LEU A 141 4.08 12.37 8.21
C LEU A 141 2.95 13.20 8.82
N ILE A 142 3.22 13.92 9.93
CA ILE A 142 2.25 14.79 10.60
C ILE A 142 2.60 16.22 10.21
N LEU A 143 1.80 16.82 9.33
CA LEU A 143 2.01 18.17 8.82
C LEU A 143 1.57 19.23 9.83
N GLY A 144 0.52 18.96 10.59
CA GLY A 144 -0.01 19.86 11.59
C GLY A 144 -1.05 19.20 12.49
N ARG A 145 -1.36 19.84 13.59
CA ARG A 145 -2.47 19.48 14.49
C ARG A 145 -3.48 20.63 14.45
N ILE A 146 -4.75 20.29 14.25
CA ILE A 146 -5.84 21.25 14.30
C ILE A 146 -6.34 21.29 15.75
N GLU A 147 -6.18 22.42 16.40
CA GLU A 147 -6.74 22.73 17.71
C GLU A 147 -7.76 23.86 17.57
N ASN A 148 -8.29 24.39 18.67
CA ASN A 148 -9.28 25.47 18.64
C ASN A 148 -8.72 26.83 18.16
N GLU A 149 -7.45 26.90 17.81
CA GLU A 149 -6.83 28.07 17.17
C GLU A 149 -6.82 27.88 15.62
N PRO A 150 -6.85 28.97 14.84
CA PRO A 150 -6.85 28.88 13.38
C PRO A 150 -5.61 28.09 12.90
N ALA A 151 -5.86 26.99 12.18
CA ALA A 151 -4.80 26.14 11.65
C ALA A 151 -3.85 26.96 10.75
N PRO A 152 -2.53 26.74 10.84
CA PRO A 152 -1.60 27.36 9.92
C PRO A 152 -1.96 26.96 8.47
N ARG A 153 -2.05 27.94 7.58
CA ARG A 153 -2.32 27.67 6.15
C ARG A 153 -1.12 26.91 5.56
N LEU A 154 -1.32 25.63 5.26
CA LEU A 154 -0.36 24.83 4.50
C LEU A 154 -0.30 25.38 3.07
N LYS A 155 0.91 25.67 2.57
CA LYS A 155 1.10 26.09 1.19
C LYS A 155 1.28 24.86 0.30
N TYR A 156 0.78 24.97 -0.93
CA TYR A 156 1.00 23.95 -1.95
C TYR A 156 2.52 23.88 -2.20
N GLY A 157 3.18 22.79 -1.82
CA GLY A 157 4.63 22.61 -1.88
C GLY A 157 5.29 22.22 -0.56
N ASP A 158 4.54 22.20 0.55
CA ASP A 158 5.01 21.70 1.85
C ASP A 158 4.92 20.15 1.95
N PHE A 159 4.62 19.48 0.80
CA PHE A 159 4.36 18.03 0.70
C PHE A 159 5.52 17.27 0.05
#